data_aadf10f5522550a82006e61d37a8016e
#
_entry.id   aadf10f5522550a82006e61d37a8016e
#
_cell.length_a   1.000
_cell.length_b   1.000
_cell.length_c   1.000
_cell.angle_alpha   90.00
_cell.angle_beta   90.00
_cell.angle_gamma   90.00
#
_symmetry.space_group_name_H-M   'P 1'
#
loop_
_entity.id
_entity.type
_entity.pdbx_description
1 polymer ?
#
loop_
_entity_poly.entity_id
_entity_poly.type
_entity_poly.pdbx_seq_one_letter_code
_entity_poly.pdbx_strand_id
1 'polypeptide(L)'
;MAVTITRSGVLSLGADAVVLALEMTGSAAACPAGEELLRTGGEKLAAALNEAKFVAVGHAAELPESGLPAAHLLLTATPRYLTGKANELLILGRCYEAVFSLAEKLCCRSIALPFLSTFYYRFPQSEAVEIARRAAEKTPLEVFLCAETDALCNLARQPYQKPQIVSYFGYYRDYAVFTLSNGLFARVDLRPERVFADVVPYVEACYQRGNDPAQPPLPEAEIARLRRIYEESGL
;
A
#
# COMPACT_ATOMS: atom_id res chain seq x y z
N MET A 1 2.66 9.66 -19.00
CA MET A 1 2.06 8.64 -18.13
C MET A 1 0.83 9.27 -17.49
N ALA A 2 -0.31 8.61 -17.57
CA ALA A 2 -1.55 9.16 -17.01
C ALA A 2 -2.01 8.27 -15.84
N VAL A 3 -2.10 8.87 -14.66
CA VAL A 3 -2.76 8.25 -13.51
C VAL A 3 -4.12 8.90 -13.35
N THR A 4 -5.17 8.11 -13.49
CA THR A 4 -6.55 8.58 -13.38
C THR A 4 -7.19 8.01 -12.11
N ILE A 5 -7.67 8.89 -11.24
CA ILE A 5 -8.42 8.50 -10.04
C ILE A 5 -9.92 8.65 -10.34
N THR A 6 -10.66 7.57 -10.23
CA THR A 6 -12.06 7.50 -10.64
C THR A 6 -12.94 6.74 -9.66
N ARG A 7 -14.26 6.95 -9.75
CA ARG A 7 -15.32 6.16 -9.08
C ARG A 7 -15.90 5.07 -9.98
N SER A 8 -15.44 5.01 -11.21
CA SER A 8 -15.90 3.98 -12.17
C SER A 8 -15.48 2.59 -11.71
N GLY A 9 -16.29 1.59 -12.03
CA GLY A 9 -15.91 0.19 -11.82
C GLY A 9 -14.72 -0.21 -12.70
N VAL A 10 -13.92 -1.15 -12.25
CA VAL A 10 -12.68 -1.56 -12.93
C VAL A 10 -12.93 -2.07 -14.36
N LEU A 11 -14.07 -2.71 -14.62
CA LEU A 11 -14.42 -3.24 -15.93
C LEU A 11 -14.95 -2.18 -16.90
N SER A 12 -15.46 -1.06 -16.38
CA SER A 12 -16.09 -0.01 -17.22
C SER A 12 -15.09 0.86 -17.96
N LEU A 13 -13.80 0.72 -17.69
CA LEU A 13 -12.73 1.58 -18.20
C LEU A 13 -12.06 1.04 -19.48
N GLY A 14 -12.35 -0.20 -19.85
CA GLY A 14 -11.76 -0.82 -21.06
C GLY A 14 -10.24 -0.97 -20.99
N ALA A 15 -9.68 -1.10 -19.80
CA ALA A 15 -8.25 -1.31 -19.60
C ALA A 15 -7.83 -2.71 -20.10
N ASP A 16 -6.60 -2.83 -20.61
CA ASP A 16 -6.03 -4.10 -21.07
C ASP A 16 -5.96 -5.13 -19.92
N ALA A 17 -5.60 -4.68 -18.73
CA ALA A 17 -5.57 -5.51 -17.53
C ALA A 17 -6.47 -4.97 -16.43
N VAL A 18 -7.08 -5.87 -15.67
CA VAL A 18 -7.79 -5.57 -14.42
C VAL A 18 -7.21 -6.39 -13.26
N VAL A 19 -7.34 -5.89 -12.04
CA VAL A 19 -6.75 -6.54 -10.86
C VAL A 19 -7.84 -7.00 -9.90
N LEU A 20 -7.79 -8.27 -9.53
CA LEU A 20 -8.53 -8.84 -8.41
C LEU A 20 -7.62 -8.94 -7.20
N ALA A 21 -7.95 -8.19 -6.15
CA ALA A 21 -7.29 -8.32 -4.87
C ALA A 21 -7.72 -9.61 -4.18
N LEU A 22 -6.74 -10.33 -3.63
CA LEU A 22 -6.98 -11.53 -2.83
C LEU A 22 -6.67 -11.25 -1.36
N GLU A 23 -7.36 -11.96 -0.49
CA GLU A 23 -7.00 -12.07 0.91
C GLU A 23 -5.73 -12.92 1.09
N MET A 24 -5.12 -12.83 2.26
CA MET A 24 -3.96 -13.66 2.62
C MET A 24 -4.26 -15.16 2.55
N THR A 25 -5.52 -15.55 2.64
CA THR A 25 -6.00 -16.94 2.50
C THR A 25 -6.12 -17.41 1.06
N GLY A 26 -5.97 -16.51 0.08
CA GLY A 26 -6.16 -16.77 -1.35
C GLY A 26 -7.58 -16.55 -1.85
N SER A 27 -8.54 -16.26 -0.97
CA SER A 27 -9.90 -15.92 -1.38
C SER A 27 -9.95 -14.52 -1.99
N ALA A 28 -10.90 -14.26 -2.90
CA ALA A 28 -11.13 -12.92 -3.40
C ALA A 28 -11.48 -11.98 -2.25
N ALA A 29 -10.83 -10.80 -2.23
CA ALA A 29 -11.10 -9.81 -1.20
C ALA A 29 -12.55 -9.31 -1.33
N ALA A 30 -13.25 -9.27 -0.22
CA ALA A 30 -14.63 -8.78 -0.15
C ALA A 30 -14.62 -7.24 -0.25
N CYS A 31 -14.54 -6.73 -1.47
CA CYS A 31 -14.59 -5.32 -1.80
C CYS A 31 -15.44 -5.10 -3.06
N PRO A 32 -16.01 -3.90 -3.28
CA PRO A 32 -16.89 -3.63 -4.42
C PRO A 32 -16.30 -4.02 -5.78
N ALA A 33 -15.00 -3.76 -5.99
CA ALA A 33 -14.33 -4.16 -7.23
C ALA A 33 -14.22 -5.69 -7.36
N GLY A 34 -13.91 -6.39 -6.27
CA GLY A 34 -13.89 -7.86 -6.24
C GLY A 34 -15.27 -8.45 -6.53
N GLU A 35 -16.32 -7.90 -5.93
CA GLU A 35 -17.70 -8.31 -6.17
C GLU A 35 -18.13 -8.05 -7.63
N GLU A 36 -17.75 -6.93 -8.23
CA GLU A 36 -17.99 -6.63 -9.65
C GLU A 36 -17.36 -7.70 -10.54
N LEU A 37 -16.08 -8.02 -10.32
CA LEU A 37 -15.34 -9.01 -11.10
C LEU A 37 -15.95 -10.40 -10.95
N LEU A 38 -16.22 -10.86 -9.71
CA LEU A 38 -16.82 -12.17 -9.44
C LEU A 38 -18.20 -12.31 -10.08
N ARG A 39 -19.05 -11.29 -9.96
CA ARG A 39 -20.38 -11.29 -10.56
C ARG A 39 -20.30 -11.36 -12.09
N THR A 40 -19.38 -10.61 -12.70
CA THR A 40 -19.26 -10.55 -14.17
C THR A 40 -18.63 -11.83 -14.74
N GLY A 41 -17.60 -12.38 -14.11
CA GLY A 41 -16.95 -13.61 -14.54
C GLY A 41 -17.74 -14.89 -14.22
N GLY A 42 -18.66 -14.82 -13.24
CA GLY A 42 -19.57 -15.89 -12.89
C GLY A 42 -18.87 -17.21 -12.57
N GLU A 43 -19.50 -18.32 -13.01
CA GLU A 43 -18.98 -19.68 -12.76
C GLU A 43 -17.61 -19.92 -13.41
N LYS A 44 -17.33 -19.28 -14.54
CA LYS A 44 -16.04 -19.42 -15.23
C LYS A 44 -14.90 -18.86 -14.38
N LEU A 45 -15.08 -17.65 -13.85
CA LEU A 45 -14.09 -17.05 -12.95
C LEU A 45 -13.96 -17.84 -11.65
N ALA A 46 -15.07 -18.28 -11.07
CA ALA A 46 -15.06 -19.08 -9.85
C ALA A 46 -14.28 -20.40 -10.03
N ALA A 47 -14.49 -21.11 -11.13
CA ALA A 47 -13.76 -22.32 -11.48
C ALA A 47 -12.25 -22.03 -11.64
N ALA A 48 -11.90 -20.99 -12.40
CA ALA A 48 -10.50 -20.60 -12.63
C ALA A 48 -9.79 -20.23 -11.31
N LEU A 49 -10.48 -19.52 -10.40
CA LEU A 49 -9.93 -19.18 -9.08
C LEU A 49 -9.70 -20.42 -8.20
N ASN A 50 -10.56 -21.42 -8.26
CA ASN A 50 -10.39 -22.66 -7.52
C ASN A 50 -9.19 -23.50 -8.01
N GLU A 51 -8.85 -23.37 -9.28
CA GLU A 51 -7.69 -24.04 -9.88
C GLU A 51 -6.40 -23.21 -9.80
N ALA A 52 -6.53 -21.92 -9.43
CA ALA A 52 -5.41 -20.99 -9.37
C ALA A 52 -4.38 -21.42 -8.33
N LYS A 53 -3.11 -21.23 -8.68
CA LYS A 53 -2.03 -21.41 -7.71
C LYS A 53 -2.11 -20.32 -6.65
N PHE A 54 -1.67 -20.68 -5.44
CA PHE A 54 -1.55 -19.72 -4.35
C PHE A 54 -0.66 -18.54 -4.74
N VAL A 55 -1.15 -17.32 -4.52
CA VAL A 55 -0.40 -16.08 -4.71
C VAL A 55 0.08 -15.59 -3.35
N ALA A 56 1.38 -15.53 -3.15
CA ALA A 56 1.94 -15.02 -1.91
C ALA A 56 1.70 -13.51 -1.77
N VAL A 57 1.57 -13.03 -0.53
CA VAL A 57 1.38 -11.60 -0.25
C VAL A 57 2.55 -10.78 -0.80
N GLY A 58 2.26 -9.70 -1.51
CA GLY A 58 3.26 -8.87 -2.19
C GLY A 58 3.68 -9.39 -3.57
N HIS A 59 3.00 -10.41 -4.09
CA HIS A 59 3.25 -10.96 -5.42
C HIS A 59 2.00 -10.83 -6.30
N ALA A 60 2.19 -11.02 -7.60
CA ALA A 60 1.10 -11.04 -8.56
C ALA A 60 1.20 -12.26 -9.48
N ALA A 61 0.04 -12.72 -9.96
CA ALA A 61 -0.07 -13.77 -10.96
C ALA A 61 -1.18 -13.44 -11.96
N GLU A 62 -1.04 -13.88 -13.20
CA GLU A 62 -2.12 -13.82 -14.16
C GLU A 62 -3.07 -15.00 -13.95
N LEU A 63 -4.38 -14.75 -14.05
CA LEU A 63 -5.41 -15.77 -14.11
C LEU A 63 -5.97 -15.81 -15.55
N PRO A 64 -5.55 -16.78 -16.37
CA PRO A 64 -6.05 -16.95 -17.70
C PRO A 64 -7.53 -17.38 -17.69
N GLU A 65 -8.21 -17.15 -18.82
CA GLU A 65 -9.59 -17.64 -19.05
C GLU A 65 -10.63 -17.20 -18.02
N SER A 66 -10.48 -16.00 -17.45
CA SER A 66 -11.37 -15.47 -16.41
C SER A 66 -12.83 -15.26 -16.85
N GLY A 67 -13.10 -15.21 -18.15
CA GLY A 67 -14.42 -14.87 -18.69
C GLY A 67 -14.79 -13.39 -18.60
N LEU A 68 -13.86 -12.54 -18.19
CA LEU A 68 -14.05 -11.10 -18.11
C LEU A 68 -13.81 -10.41 -19.46
N PRO A 69 -14.37 -9.21 -19.69
CA PRO A 69 -14.15 -8.45 -20.92
C PRO A 69 -12.76 -7.82 -21.03
N ALA A 70 -11.92 -7.91 -20.00
CA ALA A 70 -10.52 -7.49 -20.02
C ALA A 70 -9.63 -8.57 -20.62
N ALA A 71 -8.56 -8.17 -21.33
CA ALA A 71 -7.61 -9.12 -21.91
C ALA A 71 -6.87 -9.93 -20.83
N HIS A 72 -6.54 -9.31 -19.71
CA HIS A 72 -5.81 -9.93 -18.62
C HIS A 72 -6.49 -9.68 -17.27
N LEU A 73 -6.64 -10.74 -16.47
CA LEU A 73 -6.97 -10.65 -15.05
C LEU A 73 -5.72 -10.95 -14.24
N LEU A 74 -5.29 -9.99 -13.44
CA LEU A 74 -4.16 -10.13 -12.54
C LEU A 74 -4.65 -10.32 -11.11
N LEU A 75 -4.06 -11.27 -10.41
CA LEU A 75 -4.31 -11.55 -9.01
C LEU A 75 -3.17 -10.97 -8.17
N THR A 76 -3.47 -10.36 -7.04
CA THR A 76 -2.46 -10.00 -6.04
C THR A 76 -3.02 -10.22 -4.63
N ALA A 77 -2.27 -10.96 -3.81
CA ALA A 77 -2.62 -11.12 -2.40
C ALA A 77 -2.13 -9.90 -1.61
N THR A 78 -3.06 -9.27 -0.91
CA THR A 78 -2.82 -8.00 -0.22
C THR A 78 -2.62 -8.18 1.27
N PRO A 79 -1.75 -7.38 1.91
CA PRO A 79 -1.53 -7.46 3.34
C PRO A 79 -2.73 -6.91 4.11
N ARG A 80 -2.96 -7.47 5.29
CA ARG A 80 -3.89 -6.92 6.27
C ARG A 80 -3.10 -6.00 7.22
N TYR A 81 -3.61 -4.79 7.46
CA TYR A 81 -3.05 -3.92 8.47
C TYR A 81 -3.52 -4.36 9.86
N LEU A 82 -2.65 -4.96 10.64
CA LEU A 82 -2.96 -5.43 11.99
C LEU A 82 -2.44 -4.46 13.04
N THR A 83 -1.14 -4.25 13.03
CA THR A 83 -0.44 -3.43 14.04
C THR A 83 0.68 -2.63 13.41
N GLY A 84 0.90 -2.82 12.11
CA GLY A 84 2.04 -2.27 11.41
C GLY A 84 3.40 -2.85 11.81
N LYS A 85 3.40 -3.96 12.53
CA LYS A 85 4.63 -4.63 12.99
C LYS A 85 5.31 -5.47 11.90
N ALA A 86 4.60 -5.79 10.83
CA ALA A 86 5.05 -6.71 9.80
C ALA A 86 5.38 -6.01 8.46
N ASN A 87 5.76 -4.74 8.49
CA ASN A 87 6.08 -3.94 7.31
C ASN A 87 4.93 -3.86 6.28
N GLU A 88 3.68 -3.85 6.76
CA GLU A 88 2.50 -3.93 5.91
C GLU A 88 2.44 -2.82 4.85
N LEU A 89 2.91 -1.60 5.16
CA LEU A 89 3.00 -0.50 4.19
C LEU A 89 3.97 -0.84 3.05
N LEU A 90 5.15 -1.37 3.38
CA LEU A 90 6.14 -1.81 2.40
C LEU A 90 5.59 -2.95 1.52
N ILE A 91 4.90 -3.91 2.15
CA ILE A 91 4.31 -5.04 1.44
C ILE A 91 3.19 -4.57 0.51
N LEU A 92 2.38 -3.59 0.94
CA LEU A 92 1.37 -2.98 0.08
C LEU A 92 2.00 -2.34 -1.17
N GLY A 93 3.11 -1.63 -1.02
CA GLY A 93 3.88 -1.09 -2.14
C GLY A 93 4.32 -2.18 -3.11
N ARG A 94 4.83 -3.31 -2.60
CA ARG A 94 5.21 -4.47 -3.42
C ARG A 94 4.05 -5.08 -4.18
N CYS A 95 2.82 -5.08 -3.63
CA CYS A 95 1.64 -5.54 -4.36
C CYS A 95 1.43 -4.72 -5.64
N TYR A 96 1.49 -3.39 -5.54
CA TYR A 96 1.37 -2.51 -6.70
C TYR A 96 2.50 -2.72 -7.70
N GLU A 97 3.75 -2.75 -7.24
CA GLU A 97 4.92 -2.98 -8.09
C GLU A 97 4.83 -4.33 -8.82
N ALA A 98 4.35 -5.37 -8.15
CA ALA A 98 4.19 -6.70 -8.73
C ALA A 98 3.14 -6.73 -9.85
N VAL A 99 1.96 -6.11 -9.64
CA VAL A 99 0.92 -6.08 -10.68
C VAL A 99 1.32 -5.22 -11.87
N PHE A 100 1.96 -4.06 -11.65
CA PHE A 100 2.43 -3.22 -12.75
C PHE A 100 3.53 -3.92 -13.56
N SER A 101 4.53 -4.49 -12.90
CA SER A 101 5.58 -5.26 -13.56
C SER A 101 5.04 -6.45 -14.35
N LEU A 102 4.00 -7.12 -13.85
CA LEU A 102 3.38 -8.23 -14.55
C LEU A 102 2.59 -7.73 -15.78
N ALA A 103 1.81 -6.65 -15.65
CA ALA A 103 1.10 -6.04 -16.76
C ALA A 103 2.06 -5.58 -17.88
N GLU A 104 3.20 -4.99 -17.52
CA GLU A 104 4.24 -4.61 -18.47
C GLU A 104 4.82 -5.83 -19.22
N LYS A 105 5.08 -6.94 -18.52
CA LYS A 105 5.53 -8.20 -19.14
C LYS A 105 4.52 -8.80 -20.08
N LEU A 106 3.23 -8.58 -19.83
CA LEU A 106 2.11 -8.99 -20.69
C LEU A 106 1.85 -8.00 -21.83
N CYS A 107 2.70 -6.99 -21.98
CA CYS A 107 2.59 -5.94 -23.00
C CYS A 107 1.28 -5.13 -22.92
N CYS A 108 0.68 -5.02 -21.74
CA CYS A 108 -0.46 -4.13 -21.49
C CYS A 108 -0.05 -2.68 -21.65
N ARG A 109 -0.96 -1.84 -22.11
CA ARG A 109 -0.81 -0.38 -22.18
C ARG A 109 -1.53 0.31 -21.04
N SER A 110 -2.56 -0.33 -20.51
CA SER A 110 -3.43 0.21 -19.47
C SER A 110 -3.80 -0.84 -18.43
N ILE A 111 -4.02 -0.38 -17.20
CA ILE A 111 -4.43 -1.23 -16.08
C ILE A 111 -5.44 -0.52 -15.18
N ALA A 112 -6.51 -1.22 -14.80
CA ALA A 112 -7.49 -0.74 -13.84
C ALA A 112 -7.49 -1.60 -12.58
N LEU A 113 -7.40 -0.95 -11.41
CA LEU A 113 -7.33 -1.64 -10.13
C LEU A 113 -7.96 -0.81 -9.01
N PRO A 114 -8.53 -1.45 -7.97
CA PRO A 114 -8.96 -0.75 -6.78
C PRO A 114 -7.76 -0.22 -5.97
N PHE A 115 -8.02 0.71 -5.05
CA PHE A 115 -7.06 1.01 -4.00
C PHE A 115 -6.94 -0.20 -3.08
N LEU A 116 -5.81 -0.92 -3.19
CA LEU A 116 -5.59 -2.17 -2.47
C LEU A 116 -5.60 -1.95 -0.95
N SER A 117 -6.22 -2.88 -0.21
CA SER A 117 -6.29 -2.91 1.26
C SER A 117 -7.03 -1.75 1.94
N THR A 118 -7.70 -0.86 1.20
CA THR A 118 -8.36 0.32 1.79
C THR A 118 -9.76 0.05 2.32
N PHE A 119 -10.42 -0.99 1.85
CA PHE A 119 -11.82 -1.26 2.17
C PHE A 119 -11.99 -2.10 3.45
N TYR A 120 -11.38 -3.29 3.50
CA TYR A 120 -11.56 -4.23 4.62
C TYR A 120 -10.41 -4.25 5.63
N TYR A 121 -9.22 -3.84 5.21
CA TYR A 121 -8.00 -4.15 5.95
C TYR A 121 -7.48 -3.05 6.85
N ARG A 122 -8.29 -2.01 7.10
CA ARG A 122 -8.00 -0.92 8.04
C ARG A 122 -6.65 -0.22 7.82
N PHE A 123 -6.14 -0.23 6.60
CA PHE A 123 -4.97 0.58 6.31
C PHE A 123 -5.29 2.05 6.57
N PRO A 124 -4.33 2.82 7.08
CA PRO A 124 -4.43 4.28 7.07
C PRO A 124 -4.63 4.74 5.63
N GLN A 125 -5.81 5.28 5.32
CA GLN A 125 -6.22 5.53 3.93
C GLN A 125 -5.30 6.50 3.21
N SER A 126 -4.82 7.55 3.89
CA SER A 126 -3.86 8.52 3.34
C SER A 126 -2.57 7.86 2.87
N GLU A 127 -2.02 6.97 3.69
CA GLU A 127 -0.79 6.23 3.38
C GLU A 127 -1.01 5.22 2.26
N ALA A 128 -2.13 4.49 2.29
CA ALA A 128 -2.45 3.53 1.24
C ALA A 128 -2.65 4.22 -0.13
N VAL A 129 -3.31 5.37 -0.15
CA VAL A 129 -3.49 6.19 -1.35
C VAL A 129 -2.14 6.69 -1.87
N GLU A 130 -1.29 7.20 -1.00
CA GLU A 130 0.02 7.72 -1.40
C GLU A 130 0.93 6.61 -1.96
N ILE A 131 0.92 5.42 -1.34
CA ILE A 131 1.63 4.25 -1.84
C ILE A 131 1.14 3.89 -3.25
N ALA A 132 -0.18 3.85 -3.46
CA ALA A 132 -0.75 3.56 -4.76
C ALA A 132 -0.33 4.57 -5.84
N ARG A 133 -0.41 5.87 -5.51
CA ARG A 133 -0.02 6.96 -6.43
C ARG A 133 1.45 6.89 -6.81
N ARG A 134 2.34 6.77 -5.83
CA ARG A 134 3.79 6.66 -6.07
C ARG A 134 4.16 5.44 -6.90
N ALA A 135 3.50 4.31 -6.67
CA ALA A 135 3.72 3.12 -7.49
C ALA A 135 3.21 3.34 -8.93
N ALA A 136 2.03 3.95 -9.08
CA ALA A 136 1.45 4.25 -10.40
C ALA A 136 2.28 5.27 -11.21
N GLU A 137 2.94 6.22 -10.54
CA GLU A 137 3.80 7.22 -11.20
C GLU A 137 5.11 6.63 -11.75
N LYS A 138 5.52 5.45 -11.27
CA LYS A 138 6.76 4.79 -11.69
C LYS A 138 6.61 3.86 -12.89
N THR A 139 5.39 3.44 -13.23
CA THR A 139 5.13 2.55 -14.37
C THR A 139 4.85 3.35 -15.64
N PRO A 140 5.21 2.84 -16.84
CA PRO A 140 4.85 3.45 -18.12
C PRO A 140 3.38 3.26 -18.50
N LEU A 141 2.62 2.44 -17.74
CA LEU A 141 1.22 2.13 -18.04
C LEU A 141 0.31 3.36 -17.84
N GLU A 142 -0.81 3.39 -18.54
CA GLU A 142 -1.96 4.19 -18.16
C GLU A 142 -2.67 3.50 -17.01
N VAL A 143 -2.70 4.16 -15.84
CA VAL A 143 -3.20 3.55 -14.59
C VAL A 143 -4.52 4.19 -14.17
N PHE A 144 -5.54 3.37 -14.01
CA PHE A 144 -6.83 3.75 -13.44
C PHE A 144 -6.93 3.24 -12.00
N LEU A 145 -6.84 4.14 -11.03
CA LEU A 145 -7.05 3.86 -9.62
C LEU A 145 -8.53 4.06 -9.28
N CYS A 146 -9.24 2.97 -9.06
CA CYS A 146 -10.68 2.94 -8.82
C CYS A 146 -10.97 3.06 -7.33
N ALA A 147 -11.53 4.19 -6.90
CA ALA A 147 -11.91 4.41 -5.53
C ALA A 147 -13.30 3.82 -5.25
N GLU A 148 -13.44 3.04 -4.19
CA GLU A 148 -14.67 2.33 -3.85
C GLU A 148 -15.70 3.20 -3.12
N THR A 149 -15.28 4.37 -2.59
CA THR A 149 -16.14 5.36 -1.95
C THR A 149 -15.82 6.77 -2.41
N ASP A 150 -16.79 7.69 -2.29
CA ASP A 150 -16.56 9.11 -2.61
C ASP A 150 -15.54 9.73 -1.66
N ALA A 151 -15.53 9.32 -0.40
CA ALA A 151 -14.55 9.78 0.58
C ALA A 151 -13.12 9.40 0.16
N LEU A 152 -12.90 8.15 -0.26
CA LEU A 152 -11.60 7.68 -0.74
C LEU A 152 -11.20 8.38 -2.05
N CYS A 153 -12.14 8.58 -2.97
CA CYS A 153 -11.90 9.28 -4.22
C CYS A 153 -11.48 10.74 -3.97
N ASN A 154 -12.17 11.43 -3.07
CA ASN A 154 -11.86 12.81 -2.69
C ASN A 154 -10.49 12.89 -2.00
N LEU A 155 -10.20 11.97 -1.08
CA LEU A 155 -8.89 11.88 -0.43
C LEU A 155 -7.78 11.66 -1.46
N ALA A 156 -7.98 10.73 -2.40
CA ALA A 156 -6.98 10.38 -3.39
C ALA A 156 -6.69 11.50 -4.40
N ARG A 157 -7.62 12.41 -4.63
CA ARG A 157 -7.44 13.58 -5.50
C ARG A 157 -6.73 14.75 -4.82
N GLN A 158 -6.63 14.72 -3.48
CA GLN A 158 -5.92 15.76 -2.74
C GLN A 158 -4.40 15.51 -2.79
N PRO A 159 -3.58 16.57 -2.72
CA PRO A 159 -2.16 16.42 -2.52
C PRO A 159 -1.88 15.66 -1.21
N TYR A 160 -0.93 14.73 -1.25
CA TYR A 160 -0.50 14.06 -0.03
C TYR A 160 0.08 15.08 0.95
N GLN A 161 -0.43 15.03 2.17
CA GLN A 161 0.11 15.81 3.26
C GLN A 161 0.96 14.90 4.14
N LYS A 162 2.27 15.08 4.08
CA LYS A 162 3.20 14.36 4.92
C LYS A 162 2.80 14.54 6.39
N PRO A 163 2.61 13.47 7.16
CA PRO A 163 2.27 13.56 8.57
C PRO A 163 3.35 14.32 9.33
N GLN A 164 2.94 15.22 10.21
CA GLN A 164 3.86 15.99 11.04
C GLN A 164 4.26 15.23 12.30
N ILE A 165 5.48 15.44 12.77
CA ILE A 165 5.91 14.94 14.06
C ILE A 165 5.16 15.68 15.18
N VAL A 166 4.42 14.91 15.97
CA VAL A 166 3.71 15.41 17.16
C VAL A 166 4.64 15.41 18.39
N SER A 167 5.33 14.29 18.61
CA SER A 167 6.21 14.14 19.78
C SER A 167 7.34 13.17 19.51
N TYR A 168 8.42 13.30 20.30
CA TYR A 168 9.42 12.26 20.43
C TYR A 168 8.85 11.14 21.29
N PHE A 169 8.94 9.91 20.80
CA PHE A 169 8.39 8.73 21.47
C PHE A 169 9.44 7.96 22.24
N GLY A 170 10.66 7.85 21.69
CA GLY A 170 11.75 7.10 22.28
C GLY A 170 12.76 6.67 21.23
N TYR A 171 13.69 5.81 21.60
CA TYR A 171 14.61 5.21 20.64
C TYR A 171 14.77 3.71 20.88
N TYR A 172 15.16 3.02 19.83
CA TYR A 172 15.37 1.58 19.85
C TYR A 172 16.57 1.22 18.96
N ARG A 173 17.60 0.62 19.58
CA ARG A 173 18.87 0.32 18.88
C ARG A 173 19.43 1.57 18.18
N ASP A 174 19.38 1.58 16.85
CA ASP A 174 19.93 2.61 15.99
C ASP A 174 18.90 3.62 15.48
N TYR A 175 17.69 3.61 16.01
CA TYR A 175 16.59 4.44 15.51
C TYR A 175 15.93 5.26 16.61
N ALA A 176 15.74 6.55 16.36
CA ALA A 176 14.76 7.36 17.08
C ALA A 176 13.36 7.14 16.49
N VAL A 177 12.37 7.20 17.34
CA VAL A 177 10.95 7.01 16.98
C VAL A 177 10.16 8.24 17.39
N PHE A 178 9.37 8.76 16.48
CA PHE A 178 8.50 9.91 16.67
C PHE A 178 7.05 9.54 16.39
N THR A 179 6.13 10.05 17.18
CA THR A 179 4.69 9.95 16.90
C THR A 179 4.29 10.95 15.84
N LEU A 180 3.50 10.51 14.86
CA LEU A 180 3.00 11.31 13.77
C LEU A 180 1.53 11.71 13.95
N SER A 181 1.12 12.78 13.30
CA SER A 181 -0.24 13.34 13.35
C SER A 181 -1.33 12.38 12.85
N ASN A 182 -0.98 11.39 12.03
CA ASN A 182 -1.90 10.35 11.54
C ASN A 182 -1.94 9.08 12.41
N GLY A 183 -1.28 9.09 13.59
CA GLY A 183 -1.20 7.95 14.49
C GLY A 183 -0.15 6.89 14.11
N LEU A 184 0.59 7.11 13.05
CA LEU A 184 1.77 6.31 12.69
C LEU A 184 3.01 6.83 13.42
N PHE A 185 4.13 6.19 13.14
CA PHE A 185 5.43 6.55 13.72
C PHE A 185 6.45 6.81 12.61
N ALA A 186 7.26 7.84 12.78
CA ALA A 186 8.48 8.01 11.99
C ALA A 186 9.63 7.30 12.71
N ARG A 187 10.42 6.58 11.95
CA ARG A 187 11.68 5.97 12.39
C ARG A 187 12.84 6.68 11.69
N VAL A 188 13.75 7.23 12.44
CA VAL A 188 14.89 7.99 11.93
C VAL A 188 16.18 7.36 12.45
N ASP A 189 17.14 7.09 11.54
CA ASP A 189 18.42 6.49 11.91
C ASP A 189 19.25 7.44 12.80
N LEU A 190 19.74 6.92 13.92
CA LEU A 190 20.57 7.67 14.88
C LEU A 190 21.99 7.92 14.37
N ARG A 191 22.47 7.11 13.42
CA ARG A 191 23.84 7.20 12.93
C ARG A 191 24.00 8.45 12.05
N PRO A 192 24.94 9.32 12.38
CA PRO A 192 25.11 10.61 11.67
C PRO A 192 25.51 10.44 10.19
N GLU A 193 26.13 9.33 9.83
CA GLU A 193 26.49 8.98 8.45
C GLU A 193 25.32 8.47 7.61
N ARG A 194 24.18 8.18 8.24
CA ARG A 194 22.95 7.76 7.57
C ARG A 194 21.89 8.83 7.70
N VAL A 195 21.51 9.38 6.58
CA VAL A 195 20.34 10.26 6.48
C VAL A 195 19.18 9.40 5.99
N PHE A 196 18.49 8.74 6.92
CA PHE A 196 17.39 7.84 6.62
C PHE A 196 16.22 8.07 7.56
N ALA A 197 15.06 8.27 6.97
CA ALA A 197 13.80 8.29 7.70
C ALA A 197 12.75 7.49 6.94
N ASP A 198 11.94 6.74 7.64
CA ASP A 198 10.78 6.04 7.10
C ASP A 198 9.56 6.21 8.03
N VAL A 199 8.38 6.08 7.46
CA VAL A 199 7.14 6.00 8.23
C VAL A 199 6.89 4.52 8.51
N VAL A 200 6.82 4.21 9.80
CA VAL A 200 6.54 2.85 10.25
C VAL A 200 5.30 2.86 11.13
N PRO A 201 4.54 1.80 11.07
CA PRO A 201 3.53 1.57 12.07
C PRO A 201 4.19 1.30 13.42
N TYR A 202 3.39 1.36 14.48
CA TYR A 202 3.85 1.14 15.82
C TYR A 202 4.71 -0.13 15.99
N VAL A 203 5.89 0.04 16.53
CA VAL A 203 6.80 -1.05 16.86
C VAL A 203 6.87 -1.19 18.39
N GLU A 204 6.14 -2.16 18.92
CA GLU A 204 6.08 -2.40 20.38
C GLU A 204 7.46 -2.62 21.01
N ALA A 205 8.36 -3.24 20.25
CA ALA A 205 9.74 -3.41 20.68
C ALA A 205 10.49 -2.06 20.85
N CYS A 206 10.17 -1.06 20.03
CA CYS A 206 10.67 0.30 20.19
C CYS A 206 10.12 0.94 21.47
N TYR A 207 8.82 0.72 21.74
CA TYR A 207 8.18 1.22 22.94
C TYR A 207 8.81 0.66 24.23
N GLN A 208 8.96 -0.64 24.28
CA GLN A 208 9.50 -1.31 25.48
C GLN A 208 10.93 -0.87 25.81
N ARG A 209 11.78 -0.67 24.79
CA ARG A 209 13.16 -0.23 25.01
C ARG A 209 13.31 1.28 25.12
N GLY A 210 12.54 2.06 24.38
CA GLY A 210 12.54 3.52 24.49
C GLY A 210 12.05 4.04 25.83
N ASN A 211 11.36 3.19 26.60
CA ASN A 211 10.94 3.45 27.97
C ASN A 211 11.78 2.68 29.01
N ASP A 212 12.88 2.06 28.62
CA ASP A 212 13.80 1.43 29.57
C ASP A 212 14.45 2.54 30.44
N PRO A 213 14.16 2.59 31.74
CA PRO A 213 14.73 3.61 32.64
C PRO A 213 16.26 3.54 32.76
N ALA A 214 16.87 2.45 32.31
CA ALA A 214 18.32 2.31 32.24
C ALA A 214 18.95 3.00 31.02
N GLN A 215 18.13 3.41 30.02
CA GLN A 215 18.63 4.14 28.85
C GLN A 215 18.44 5.65 29.04
N PRO A 216 19.52 6.44 28.96
CA PRO A 216 19.40 7.89 29.06
C PRO A 216 18.57 8.41 27.86
N PRO A 217 17.70 9.41 28.07
CA PRO A 217 16.99 10.05 26.98
C PRO A 217 17.99 10.68 26.00
N LEU A 218 17.62 10.73 24.71
CA LEU A 218 18.43 11.46 23.75
C LEU A 218 18.48 12.94 24.09
N PRO A 219 19.63 13.62 23.91
CA PRO A 219 19.73 15.06 24.06
C PRO A 219 18.76 15.80 23.14
N GLU A 220 18.19 16.93 23.57
CA GLU A 220 17.24 17.72 22.77
C GLU A 220 17.81 18.15 21.42
N ALA A 221 19.11 18.50 21.37
CA ALA A 221 19.80 18.86 20.14
C ALA A 221 19.79 17.70 19.11
N GLU A 222 19.95 16.46 19.59
CA GLU A 222 19.90 15.28 18.76
C GLU A 222 18.47 14.98 18.30
N ILE A 223 17.49 15.11 19.17
CA ILE A 223 16.07 14.97 18.81
C ILE A 223 15.70 16.00 17.72
N ALA A 224 16.16 17.25 17.88
CA ALA A 224 15.91 18.29 16.87
C ALA A 224 16.60 18.01 15.52
N ARG A 225 17.81 17.44 15.55
CA ARG A 225 18.53 16.99 14.33
C ARG A 225 17.74 15.88 13.60
N LEU A 226 17.30 14.88 14.34
CA LEU A 226 16.58 13.73 13.79
C LEU A 226 15.18 14.14 13.27
N ARG A 227 14.52 15.09 13.93
CA ARG A 227 13.27 15.67 13.45
C ARG A 227 13.45 16.33 12.08
N ARG A 228 14.50 17.12 11.88
CA ARG A 228 14.82 17.73 10.59
C ARG A 228 15.06 16.70 9.50
N ILE A 229 15.77 15.60 9.80
CA ILE A 229 15.97 14.51 8.82
C ILE A 229 14.63 13.96 8.33
N TYR A 230 13.67 13.76 9.22
CA TYR A 230 12.33 13.35 8.80
C TYR A 230 11.64 14.43 7.98
N GLU A 231 11.66 15.68 8.41
CA GLU A 231 10.99 16.80 7.73
C GLU A 231 11.53 17.02 6.31
N GLU A 232 12.84 16.86 6.13
CA GLU A 232 13.53 17.02 4.84
C GLU A 232 13.47 15.75 3.97
N SER A 233 13.13 14.60 4.52
CA SER A 233 13.00 13.36 3.75
C SER A 233 11.85 13.45 2.75
N GLY A 234 12.03 12.89 1.56
CA GLY A 234 11.03 12.84 0.49
C GLY A 234 9.93 11.78 0.69
N LEU A 235 9.65 11.44 1.95
CA LEU A 235 8.63 10.44 2.31
C LEU A 235 7.23 10.98 2.05
#